data_4808f603ae28b5929d34965f7bfd1ef6
#
_entry.id   4808f603ae28b5929d34965f7bfd1ef6
#
_cell.length_a   1.000
_cell.length_b   1.000
_cell.length_c   1.000
_cell.angle_alpha   90.00
_cell.angle_beta   90.00
_cell.angle_gamma   90.00
#
_symmetry.space_group_name_H-M   'P 1'
#
loop_
_entity.id
_entity.type
_entity.pdbx_description
1 polymer ?
#
loop_
_entity_poly.entity_id
_entity_poly.type
_entity_poly.pdbx_seq_one_letter_code
_entity_poly.pdbx_strand_id
1 'polypeptide(L)'
;MCIRDRCKYHGLEVVVYDQVESNPKDYNVMDAVSLYNSEKCDSFISIGGGSAHDACKGARISVAHDGRNVNEFEGFNKSENPKNPPHIAVSTTAGTGSETSWAYVITDTTTDPDKPHKYVAFDDAAVTTLAIDDPVLYYDCPVAFTAQCGFDVLAHASEPYVSRLNFPPSMGNALHAVRMTARHLRE
;
A
#
# COMPACT_ATOMS: atom_id res chain seq x y z
N MET A 1 -0.06 21.59 -13.16
CA MET A 1 -1.36 21.35 -12.46
C MET A 1 -1.22 20.04 -11.72
N CYS A 2 -1.35 20.04 -10.39
CA CYS A 2 -1.16 18.83 -9.58
C CYS A 2 -2.42 17.94 -9.60
N ILE A 3 -2.31 16.70 -9.12
CA ILE A 3 -3.42 15.74 -9.09
C ILE A 3 -4.62 16.31 -8.31
N ARG A 4 -4.38 16.95 -7.18
CA ARG A 4 -5.41 17.63 -6.38
C ARG A 4 -6.22 18.64 -7.21
N ASP A 5 -5.53 19.46 -8.03
CA ASP A 5 -6.22 20.47 -8.86
C ASP A 5 -7.04 19.81 -9.96
N ARG A 6 -6.56 18.68 -10.51
CA ARG A 6 -7.32 17.91 -11.51
C ARG A 6 -8.58 17.29 -10.91
N CYS A 7 -8.48 16.69 -9.74
CA CYS A 7 -9.64 16.17 -9.03
C CYS A 7 -10.69 17.28 -8.79
N LYS A 8 -10.26 18.43 -8.28
CA LYS A 8 -11.14 19.60 -8.09
C LYS A 8 -11.76 20.09 -9.40
N TYR A 9 -10.98 20.13 -10.50
CA TYR A 9 -11.51 20.50 -11.80
C TYR A 9 -12.66 19.59 -12.26
N HIS A 10 -12.63 18.31 -11.86
CA HIS A 10 -13.67 17.33 -12.14
C HIS A 10 -14.77 17.27 -11.06
N GLY A 11 -14.84 18.25 -10.16
CA GLY A 11 -15.89 18.37 -9.17
C GLY A 11 -15.73 17.50 -7.93
N LEU A 12 -14.55 16.93 -7.71
CA LEU A 12 -14.25 16.19 -6.49
C LEU A 12 -13.76 17.15 -5.39
N GLU A 13 -14.30 17.02 -4.20
CA GLU A 13 -13.72 17.62 -3.00
C GLU A 13 -12.52 16.79 -2.55
N VAL A 14 -11.39 17.45 -2.28
CA VAL A 14 -10.12 16.75 -2.00
C VAL A 14 -9.54 17.26 -0.70
N VAL A 15 -9.36 16.35 0.23
CA VAL A 15 -8.63 16.52 1.47
C VAL A 15 -7.29 15.79 1.32
N VAL A 16 -6.19 16.38 1.75
CA VAL A 16 -4.84 15.80 1.61
C VAL A 16 -4.27 15.49 2.98
N TYR A 17 -3.83 14.26 3.16
CA TYR A 17 -3.00 13.83 4.26
C TYR A 17 -1.61 13.46 3.72
N ASP A 18 -0.58 14.20 4.09
CA ASP A 18 0.78 14.09 3.56
C ASP A 18 1.83 13.74 4.64
N GLN A 19 1.38 13.22 5.79
CA GLN A 19 2.24 12.91 6.93
C GLN A 19 2.61 11.42 7.02
N VAL A 20 2.38 10.64 5.95
CA VAL A 20 2.77 9.22 5.93
C VAL A 20 4.28 9.10 5.82
N GLU A 21 4.90 8.47 6.80
CA GLU A 21 6.33 8.21 6.85
C GLU A 21 6.70 6.91 6.12
N SER A 22 7.99 6.76 5.80
CA SER A 22 8.54 5.46 5.41
C SER A 22 8.37 4.44 6.55
N ASN A 23 7.95 3.22 6.24
CA ASN A 23 7.49 2.24 7.23
C ASN A 23 6.39 2.84 8.13
N PRO A 24 5.17 3.00 7.61
CA PRO A 24 4.11 3.76 8.26
C PRO A 24 3.84 3.23 9.66
N LYS A 25 3.61 4.15 10.57
CA LYS A 25 3.28 3.85 11.96
C LYS A 25 1.77 3.82 12.13
N ASP A 26 1.32 3.16 13.16
CA ASP A 26 -0.08 3.11 13.55
C ASP A 26 -0.70 4.50 13.71
N TYR A 27 0.02 5.47 14.28
CA TYR A 27 -0.47 6.85 14.39
C TYR A 27 -0.66 7.53 13.02
N ASN A 28 0.18 7.27 12.01
CA ASN A 28 -0.04 7.80 10.66
C ASN A 28 -1.39 7.32 10.10
N VAL A 29 -1.71 6.04 10.34
CA VAL A 29 -2.98 5.45 9.92
C VAL A 29 -4.15 6.07 10.67
N MET A 30 -4.06 6.18 12.00
CA MET A 30 -5.14 6.69 12.83
C MET A 30 -5.39 8.19 12.64
N ASP A 31 -4.37 8.98 12.33
CA ASP A 31 -4.51 10.38 11.94
C ASP A 31 -5.27 10.51 10.61
N ALA A 32 -4.95 9.66 9.62
CA ALA A 32 -5.67 9.60 8.36
C ALA A 32 -7.15 9.20 8.56
N VAL A 33 -7.43 8.25 9.45
CA VAL A 33 -8.81 7.84 9.85
C VAL A 33 -9.55 9.03 10.47
N SER A 34 -8.91 9.75 11.38
CA SER A 34 -9.49 10.92 12.05
C SER A 34 -9.83 12.02 11.04
N LEU A 35 -8.92 12.29 10.11
CA LEU A 35 -9.14 13.27 9.05
C LEU A 35 -10.27 12.83 8.11
N TYR A 36 -10.29 11.55 7.69
CA TYR A 36 -11.36 11.00 6.85
C TYR A 36 -12.74 11.23 7.47
N ASN A 37 -12.88 10.92 8.76
CA ASN A 37 -14.14 11.03 9.47
C ASN A 37 -14.57 12.50 9.70
N SER A 38 -13.62 13.37 10.08
CA SER A 38 -13.91 14.80 10.34
C SER A 38 -14.34 15.54 9.07
N GLU A 39 -13.72 15.23 7.95
CA GLU A 39 -14.00 15.83 6.65
C GLU A 39 -15.10 15.09 5.86
N LYS A 40 -15.64 14.00 6.44
CA LYS A 40 -16.72 13.18 5.84
C LYS A 40 -16.36 12.67 4.45
N CYS A 41 -15.14 12.22 4.27
CA CYS A 41 -14.70 11.62 3.03
C CYS A 41 -15.48 10.31 2.74
N ASP A 42 -15.56 9.92 1.48
CA ASP A 42 -16.26 8.71 1.02
C ASP A 42 -15.35 7.70 0.29
N SER A 43 -14.13 8.10 -0.01
CA SER A 43 -13.17 7.32 -0.79
C SER A 43 -11.74 7.70 -0.45
N PHE A 44 -10.79 6.86 -0.89
CA PHE A 44 -9.37 7.07 -0.71
C PHE A 44 -8.62 7.08 -2.05
N ILE A 45 -7.62 7.95 -2.15
CA ILE A 45 -6.61 7.92 -3.19
C ILE A 45 -5.25 7.92 -2.50
N SER A 46 -4.47 6.87 -2.66
CA SER A 46 -3.07 6.86 -2.23
C SER A 46 -2.14 7.10 -3.41
N ILE A 47 -1.18 8.02 -3.23
CA ILE A 47 -0.19 8.38 -4.25
C ILE A 47 1.18 8.26 -3.60
N GLY A 48 2.01 7.36 -4.11
CA GLY A 48 3.34 7.12 -3.55
C GLY A 48 3.83 5.69 -3.74
N GLY A 49 4.77 5.29 -2.93
CA GLY A 49 5.23 3.90 -2.87
C GLY A 49 4.42 3.05 -1.89
N GLY A 50 4.91 1.85 -1.60
CA GLY A 50 4.24 0.87 -0.74
C GLY A 50 3.77 1.43 0.61
N SER A 51 4.57 2.30 1.25
CA SER A 51 4.20 2.91 2.54
C SER A 51 2.90 3.72 2.47
N ALA A 52 2.70 4.49 1.40
CA ALA A 52 1.47 5.26 1.21
C ALA A 52 0.26 4.35 0.99
N HIS A 53 0.44 3.27 0.22
CA HIS A 53 -0.62 2.30 -0.04
C HIS A 53 -0.96 1.50 1.22
N ASP A 54 0.04 1.07 1.97
CA ASP A 54 -0.13 0.30 3.21
C ASP A 54 -0.88 1.10 4.27
N ALA A 55 -0.47 2.36 4.51
CA ALA A 55 -1.18 3.25 5.43
C ALA A 55 -2.64 3.47 5.00
N CYS A 56 -2.88 3.66 3.70
CA CYS A 56 -4.22 3.84 3.16
C CYS A 56 -5.10 2.58 3.32
N LYS A 57 -4.54 1.38 3.10
CA LYS A 57 -5.25 0.11 3.33
C LYS A 57 -5.65 -0.05 4.79
N GLY A 58 -4.71 0.20 5.72
CA GLY A 58 -4.99 0.18 7.15
C GLY A 58 -6.08 1.18 7.52
N ALA A 59 -6.01 2.42 7.01
CA ALA A 59 -7.02 3.44 7.25
C ALA A 59 -8.42 3.03 6.76
N ARG A 60 -8.51 2.44 5.55
CA ARG A 60 -9.78 1.94 5.00
C ARG A 60 -10.43 0.89 5.91
N ILE A 61 -9.63 -0.07 6.37
CA ILE A 61 -10.11 -1.14 7.27
C ILE A 61 -10.58 -0.52 8.59
N SER A 62 -9.79 0.37 9.19
CA SER A 62 -10.17 1.05 10.42
C SER A 62 -11.46 1.88 10.28
N VAL A 63 -11.62 2.63 9.18
CA VAL A 63 -12.85 3.39 8.88
C VAL A 63 -14.05 2.46 8.75
N ALA A 64 -13.91 1.33 8.05
CA ALA A 64 -14.99 0.35 7.89
C ALA A 64 -15.40 -0.34 9.21
N HIS A 65 -14.58 -0.19 10.25
CA HIS A 65 -14.80 -0.72 11.60
C HIS A 65 -14.91 0.40 12.66
N ASP A 66 -15.62 1.47 12.33
CA ASP A 66 -15.95 2.58 13.24
C ASP A 66 -14.70 3.26 13.85
N GLY A 67 -13.56 3.24 13.15
CA GLY A 67 -12.31 3.87 13.59
C GLY A 67 -11.52 3.07 14.63
N ARG A 68 -11.73 1.75 14.72
CA ARG A 68 -10.92 0.85 15.56
C ARG A 68 -9.44 0.98 15.20
N ASN A 69 -8.57 0.79 16.20
CA ASN A 69 -7.13 0.88 16.00
C ASN A 69 -6.65 -0.15 14.97
N VAL A 70 -5.80 0.30 14.04
CA VAL A 70 -5.29 -0.54 12.94
C VAL A 70 -4.53 -1.77 13.46
N ASN A 71 -3.90 -1.69 14.63
CA ASN A 71 -3.16 -2.80 15.24
C ASN A 71 -4.06 -3.99 15.62
N GLU A 72 -5.37 -3.77 15.79
CA GLU A 72 -6.32 -4.85 16.07
C GLU A 72 -6.54 -5.79 14.89
N PHE A 73 -6.12 -5.37 13.68
CA PHE A 73 -6.26 -6.13 12.44
C PHE A 73 -4.98 -6.87 12.03
N GLU A 74 -3.97 -6.94 12.90
CA GLU A 74 -2.78 -7.75 12.66
C GLU A 74 -3.14 -9.22 12.42
N GLY A 75 -2.57 -9.82 11.38
CA GLY A 75 -2.74 -11.24 11.03
C GLY A 75 -3.49 -11.47 9.73
N PHE A 76 -4.32 -12.52 9.69
CA PHE A 76 -5.02 -12.95 8.47
C PHE A 76 -6.52 -12.72 8.58
N ASN A 77 -7.11 -11.99 7.62
CA ASN A 77 -8.55 -11.76 7.46
C ASN A 77 -9.24 -11.41 8.78
N LYS A 78 -8.71 -10.38 9.45
CA LYS A 78 -9.29 -9.88 10.71
C LYS A 78 -10.41 -8.87 10.49
N SER A 79 -10.58 -8.38 9.26
CA SER A 79 -11.68 -7.52 8.88
C SER A 79 -12.98 -8.34 8.77
N GLU A 80 -14.01 -7.91 9.47
CA GLU A 80 -15.32 -8.55 9.46
C GLU A 80 -16.34 -7.79 8.60
N ASN A 81 -15.96 -6.60 8.11
CA ASN A 81 -16.85 -5.74 7.34
C ASN A 81 -16.39 -5.63 5.88
N PRO A 82 -17.15 -6.20 4.92
CA PRO A 82 -16.80 -6.12 3.51
C PRO A 82 -17.05 -4.75 2.85
N LYS A 83 -17.65 -3.78 3.57
CA LYS A 83 -18.00 -2.46 3.06
C LYS A 83 -16.88 -1.45 3.26
N ASN A 84 -15.69 -1.75 2.77
CA ASN A 84 -14.61 -0.77 2.78
C ASN A 84 -14.88 0.36 1.76
N PRO A 85 -14.51 1.62 2.09
CA PRO A 85 -14.53 2.71 1.11
C PRO A 85 -13.71 2.37 -0.14
N PRO A 86 -14.09 2.86 -1.33
CA PRO A 86 -13.28 2.70 -2.53
C PRO A 86 -11.86 3.24 -2.34
N HIS A 87 -10.87 2.57 -2.95
CA HIS A 87 -9.48 2.98 -2.89
C HIS A 87 -8.83 2.91 -4.28
N ILE A 88 -8.32 4.04 -4.74
CA ILE A 88 -7.48 4.12 -5.94
C ILE A 88 -6.02 4.27 -5.49
N ALA A 89 -5.18 3.34 -5.89
CA ALA A 89 -3.75 3.40 -5.62
C ALA A 89 -2.99 3.85 -6.87
N VAL A 90 -2.22 4.93 -6.76
CA VAL A 90 -1.36 5.46 -7.83
C VAL A 90 0.08 5.26 -7.41
N SER A 91 0.74 4.27 -8.00
CA SER A 91 2.10 3.92 -7.61
C SER A 91 3.13 4.87 -8.21
N THR A 92 4.17 5.19 -7.42
CA THR A 92 5.34 5.98 -7.86
C THR A 92 6.65 5.20 -7.69
N THR A 93 6.57 3.91 -7.33
CA THR A 93 7.72 3.02 -7.17
C THR A 93 7.42 1.65 -7.77
N ALA A 94 8.31 1.15 -8.60
CA ALA A 94 8.18 -0.18 -9.20
C ALA A 94 8.91 -1.21 -8.33
N GLY A 95 8.20 -1.84 -7.37
CA GLY A 95 8.84 -2.81 -6.47
C GLY A 95 7.89 -3.55 -5.57
N THR A 96 7.27 -2.85 -4.63
CA THR A 96 6.50 -3.46 -3.54
C THR A 96 5.25 -4.20 -4.00
N GLY A 97 4.62 -3.77 -5.11
CA GLY A 97 3.34 -4.34 -5.55
C GLY A 97 2.18 -4.09 -4.57
N SER A 98 2.37 -3.19 -3.59
CA SER A 98 1.34 -2.94 -2.58
C SER A 98 0.03 -2.43 -3.20
N GLU A 99 0.09 -1.71 -4.31
CA GLU A 99 -1.10 -1.23 -5.06
C GLU A 99 -2.00 -2.36 -5.55
N THR A 100 -1.48 -3.57 -5.70
CA THR A 100 -2.23 -4.74 -6.19
C THR A 100 -2.37 -5.86 -5.17
N SER A 101 -1.72 -5.76 -4.01
CA SER A 101 -1.69 -6.83 -3.01
C SER A 101 -2.80 -6.69 -1.96
N TRP A 102 -3.09 -7.79 -1.27
CA TRP A 102 -3.98 -7.85 -0.11
C TRP A 102 -3.26 -7.63 1.22
N ALA A 103 -1.93 -7.48 1.17
CA ALA A 103 -1.09 -7.24 2.34
C ALA A 103 -0.89 -5.75 2.59
N TYR A 104 -0.70 -5.38 3.85
CA TYR A 104 -0.20 -4.08 4.28
C TYR A 104 0.70 -4.21 5.50
N VAL A 105 1.69 -3.35 5.58
CA VAL A 105 2.74 -3.39 6.61
C VAL A 105 2.69 -2.13 7.45
N ILE A 106 2.45 -2.29 8.75
CA ILE A 106 2.38 -1.18 9.71
C ILE A 106 3.36 -1.45 10.86
N THR A 107 3.85 -0.38 11.47
CA THR A 107 4.64 -0.47 12.69
C THR A 107 3.77 -0.03 13.87
N ASP A 108 3.46 -0.95 14.75
CA ASP A 108 2.81 -0.68 16.03
C ASP A 108 3.81 0.01 16.97
N THR A 109 3.46 1.20 17.40
CA THR A 109 4.25 2.02 18.34
C THR A 109 3.52 2.25 19.65
N THR A 110 2.29 1.76 19.76
CA THR A 110 1.41 2.01 20.92
C THR A 110 1.37 0.85 21.90
N THR A 111 1.45 -0.39 21.45
CA THR A 111 1.39 -1.58 22.33
C THR A 111 2.64 -1.66 23.23
N ASP A 112 3.81 -1.45 22.69
CA ASP A 112 5.08 -1.35 23.44
C ASP A 112 5.94 -0.23 22.84
N PRO A 113 5.88 1.00 23.38
CA PRO A 113 6.63 2.14 22.85
C PRO A 113 8.15 1.95 22.88
N ASP A 114 8.68 1.13 23.79
CA ASP A 114 10.11 0.84 23.88
C ASP A 114 10.57 -0.20 22.85
N LYS A 115 9.61 -0.97 22.29
CA LYS A 115 9.88 -2.00 21.28
C LYS A 115 8.84 -1.95 20.16
N PRO A 116 8.91 -0.98 19.26
CA PRO A 116 8.00 -0.90 18.13
C PRO A 116 7.98 -2.21 17.35
N HIS A 117 6.79 -2.71 17.06
CA HIS A 117 6.56 -3.98 16.38
C HIS A 117 6.10 -3.74 14.94
N LYS A 118 6.94 -4.11 13.97
CA LYS A 118 6.56 -4.07 12.55
C LYS A 118 5.88 -5.38 12.17
N TYR A 119 4.63 -5.29 11.75
CA TYR A 119 3.82 -6.45 11.38
C TYR A 119 3.31 -6.36 9.94
N VAL A 120 2.92 -7.50 9.43
CA VAL A 120 2.20 -7.62 8.16
C VAL A 120 0.78 -8.10 8.46
N ALA A 121 -0.20 -7.40 7.93
CA ALA A 121 -1.57 -7.88 7.91
C ALA A 121 -1.94 -8.31 6.48
N PHE A 122 -2.70 -9.40 6.39
CA PHE A 122 -3.24 -9.94 5.14
C PHE A 122 -4.76 -9.96 5.24
N ASP A 123 -5.41 -9.20 4.39
CA ASP A 123 -6.87 -9.11 4.43
C ASP A 123 -7.44 -8.91 3.03
N ASP A 124 -8.39 -9.75 2.64
CA ASP A 124 -9.04 -9.68 1.33
C ASP A 124 -9.72 -8.31 1.13
N ALA A 125 -10.19 -7.70 2.22
CA ALA A 125 -10.77 -6.37 2.22
C ALA A 125 -9.74 -5.25 1.99
N ALA A 126 -8.44 -5.51 2.14
CA ALA A 126 -7.38 -4.55 1.90
C ALA A 126 -7.07 -4.33 0.42
N VAL A 127 -7.47 -5.25 -0.46
CA VAL A 127 -7.25 -5.12 -1.91
C VAL A 127 -7.80 -3.79 -2.42
N THR A 128 -7.02 -3.09 -3.23
CA THR A 128 -7.42 -1.80 -3.79
C THR A 128 -8.55 -1.97 -4.81
N THR A 129 -9.39 -0.96 -4.95
CA THR A 129 -10.47 -0.97 -5.96
C THR A 129 -9.89 -0.82 -7.37
N LEU A 130 -8.85 0.01 -7.50
CA LEU A 130 -8.14 0.27 -8.76
C LEU A 130 -6.69 0.60 -8.47
N ALA A 131 -5.77 -0.05 -9.18
CA ALA A 131 -4.36 0.32 -9.23
C ALA A 131 -4.05 1.06 -10.54
N ILE A 132 -3.25 2.12 -10.45
CA ILE A 132 -2.75 2.89 -11.58
C ILE A 132 -1.23 2.85 -11.56
N ASP A 133 -0.65 2.15 -12.55
CA ASP A 133 0.78 1.99 -12.74
C ASP A 133 1.18 2.72 -14.03
N ASP A 134 1.40 4.04 -13.92
CA ASP A 134 1.86 4.86 -15.03
C ASP A 134 3.39 4.98 -14.99
N PRO A 135 4.12 4.44 -15.98
CA PRO A 135 5.58 4.51 -16.02
C PRO A 135 6.14 5.93 -15.92
N VAL A 136 5.40 6.94 -16.35
CA VAL A 136 5.81 8.35 -16.27
C VAL A 136 6.03 8.79 -14.83
N LEU A 137 5.30 8.23 -13.87
CA LEU A 137 5.42 8.56 -12.45
C LEU A 137 6.67 7.96 -11.79
N TYR A 138 7.39 7.06 -12.48
CA TYR A 138 8.60 6.42 -11.98
C TYR A 138 9.89 7.07 -12.48
N TYR A 139 9.84 7.91 -13.51
CA TYR A 139 11.04 8.45 -14.17
C TYR A 139 11.93 9.29 -13.25
N ASP A 140 11.35 10.02 -12.31
CA ASP A 140 12.09 10.85 -11.37
C ASP A 140 12.48 10.09 -10.07
N CYS A 141 12.26 8.77 -10.04
CA CYS A 141 12.65 7.97 -8.87
C CYS A 141 14.19 7.94 -8.74
N PRO A 142 14.76 8.29 -7.58
CA PRO A 142 16.20 8.25 -7.38
C PRO A 142 16.80 6.88 -7.68
N VAL A 143 17.96 6.85 -8.35
CA VAL A 143 18.63 5.61 -8.81
C VAL A 143 18.83 4.60 -7.67
N ALA A 144 19.30 5.07 -6.50
CA ALA A 144 19.50 4.18 -5.35
C ALA A 144 18.18 3.56 -4.87
N PHE A 145 17.08 4.31 -4.93
CA PHE A 145 15.76 3.83 -4.54
C PHE A 145 15.19 2.87 -5.60
N THR A 146 15.39 3.18 -6.89
CA THR A 146 15.04 2.27 -7.99
C THR A 146 15.74 0.93 -7.86
N ALA A 147 17.04 0.93 -7.51
CA ALA A 147 17.78 -0.30 -7.26
C ALA A 147 17.20 -1.10 -6.09
N GLN A 148 16.86 -0.44 -4.97
CA GLN A 148 16.22 -1.11 -3.83
C GLN A 148 14.88 -1.74 -4.22
N CYS A 149 14.04 -1.00 -4.93
CA CYS A 149 12.76 -1.50 -5.43
C CYS A 149 12.95 -2.68 -6.40
N GLY A 150 13.96 -2.62 -7.28
CA GLY A 150 14.26 -3.71 -8.20
C GLY A 150 14.73 -4.99 -7.49
N PHE A 151 15.49 -4.87 -6.40
CA PHE A 151 15.81 -6.02 -5.55
C PHE A 151 14.58 -6.58 -4.82
N ASP A 152 13.66 -5.73 -4.42
CA ASP A 152 12.39 -6.14 -3.81
C ASP A 152 11.54 -6.94 -4.83
N VAL A 153 11.49 -6.51 -6.10
CA VAL A 153 10.87 -7.30 -7.18
C VAL A 153 11.49 -8.70 -7.28
N LEU A 154 12.83 -8.81 -7.22
CA LEU A 154 13.50 -10.11 -7.30
C LEU A 154 13.20 -10.99 -6.08
N ALA A 155 13.09 -10.40 -4.89
CA ALA A 155 12.68 -11.11 -3.68
C ALA A 155 11.27 -11.67 -3.85
N HIS A 156 10.29 -10.81 -4.15
CA HIS A 156 8.89 -11.21 -4.35
C HIS A 156 8.72 -12.24 -5.48
N ALA A 157 9.47 -12.10 -6.56
CA ALA A 157 9.41 -13.05 -7.68
C ALA A 157 10.09 -14.40 -7.36
N SER A 158 10.99 -14.45 -6.38
CA SER A 158 11.64 -15.70 -5.95
C SER A 158 10.78 -16.47 -4.93
N GLU A 159 10.03 -15.75 -4.10
CA GLU A 159 9.24 -16.34 -3.01
C GLU A 159 8.25 -17.42 -3.43
N PRO A 160 7.51 -17.32 -4.56
CA PRO A 160 6.60 -18.36 -5.01
C PRO A 160 7.27 -19.73 -5.24
N TYR A 161 8.58 -19.74 -5.53
CA TYR A 161 9.33 -20.98 -5.74
C TYR A 161 9.79 -21.66 -4.46
N VAL A 162 9.95 -20.91 -3.39
CA VAL A 162 10.40 -21.43 -2.10
C VAL A 162 9.27 -21.51 -1.07
N SER A 163 8.13 -20.91 -1.35
CA SER A 163 6.95 -20.93 -0.48
C SER A 163 6.31 -22.32 -0.44
N ARG A 164 5.85 -22.71 0.75
CA ARG A 164 5.00 -23.91 0.91
C ARG A 164 3.58 -23.71 0.34
N LEU A 165 3.18 -22.47 0.13
CA LEU A 165 1.88 -22.06 -0.43
C LEU A 165 2.02 -21.75 -1.93
N ASN A 166 2.93 -22.43 -2.62
CA ASN A 166 3.14 -22.20 -4.04
C ASN A 166 1.86 -22.51 -4.85
N PHE A 167 1.65 -21.70 -5.89
CA PHE A 167 0.51 -21.82 -6.78
C PHE A 167 0.99 -21.67 -8.23
N PRO A 168 0.73 -22.66 -9.12
CA PRO A 168 1.30 -22.67 -10.47
C PRO A 168 1.11 -21.37 -11.28
N PRO A 169 -0.06 -20.70 -11.29
CA PRO A 169 -0.20 -19.43 -11.97
C PRO A 169 0.72 -18.32 -11.44
N SER A 170 0.94 -18.23 -10.12
CA SER A 170 1.83 -17.24 -9.54
C SER A 170 3.30 -17.52 -9.90
N MET A 171 3.70 -18.78 -10.02
CA MET A 171 5.05 -19.15 -10.46
C MET A 171 5.34 -18.70 -11.89
N GLY A 172 4.35 -18.79 -12.80
CA GLY A 172 4.47 -18.30 -14.17
C GLY A 172 4.72 -16.78 -14.23
N ASN A 173 3.92 -16.02 -13.49
CA ASN A 173 4.09 -14.57 -13.36
C ASN A 173 5.44 -14.21 -12.71
N ALA A 174 5.84 -14.92 -11.68
CA ALA A 174 7.10 -14.73 -11.00
C ALA A 174 8.31 -14.94 -11.93
N LEU A 175 8.29 -16.00 -12.75
CA LEU A 175 9.35 -16.24 -13.74
C LEU A 175 9.43 -15.10 -14.76
N HIS A 176 8.31 -14.58 -15.20
CA HIS A 176 8.28 -13.43 -16.10
C HIS A 176 8.87 -12.17 -15.42
N ALA A 177 8.50 -11.89 -14.18
CA ALA A 177 9.01 -10.77 -13.40
C ALA A 177 10.54 -10.87 -13.20
N VAL A 178 11.09 -12.06 -12.87
CA VAL A 178 12.54 -12.27 -12.77
C VAL A 178 13.24 -11.95 -14.09
N ARG A 179 12.70 -12.43 -15.21
CA ARG A 179 13.29 -12.17 -16.54
C ARG A 179 13.32 -10.69 -16.89
N MET A 180 12.21 -9.99 -16.63
CA MET A 180 12.10 -8.55 -16.92
C MET A 180 13.07 -7.75 -16.05
N THR A 181 13.10 -8.04 -14.75
CA THR A 181 13.98 -7.36 -13.81
C THR A 181 15.46 -7.61 -14.13
N ALA A 182 15.84 -8.87 -14.38
CA ALA A 182 17.23 -9.21 -14.74
C ALA A 182 17.70 -8.53 -16.05
N ARG A 183 16.77 -8.27 -16.97
CA ARG A 183 17.06 -7.62 -18.25
C ARG A 183 17.21 -6.11 -18.11
N HIS A 184 16.39 -5.45 -17.32
CA HIS A 184 16.24 -3.99 -17.34
C HIS A 184 16.78 -3.26 -16.10
N LEU A 185 16.99 -3.96 -14.98
CA LEU A 185 17.47 -3.30 -13.75
C LEU A 185 18.90 -2.78 -13.84
N ARG A 186 19.68 -3.25 -14.80
CA ARG A 186 21.09 -2.85 -15.00
C ARG A 186 21.29 -1.77 -16.05
N GLU A 187 20.26 -1.44 -16.80
CA GLU A 187 20.25 -0.40 -17.84
C GLU A 187 19.84 0.96 -17.25
#